data_76455db43afb71d7cfd6f4d978668b93
#
_entry.id   76455db43afb71d7cfd6f4d978668b93
#
_cell.length_a   1.000
_cell.length_b   1.000
_cell.length_c   1.000
_cell.angle_alpha   90.00
_cell.angle_beta   90.00
_cell.angle_gamma   90.00
#
_symmetry.space_group_name_H-M   'P 1'
#
loop_
_entity.id
_entity.type
_entity.pdbx_description
1 polymer ?
#
loop_
_entity_poly.entity_id
_entity_poly.type
_entity_poly.pdbx_seq_one_letter_code
_entity_poly.pdbx_strand_id
1 'polypeptide(L)'
;MKINIFFTTILLLSCNILLSQIKEPPERFRGQGPFDQLIIRGATLINGNGAPPSGPVDVVVENNKIVSIRNVGYPGLKIKDERRPKAKEGAKEIDAHGMYLLPGFIDMHGHIGETTKGRADYVYKLWMAHGITTIRDPSCGNGLKWVLKQKEDRARDLLFEIMKNKKSQI
;
A
#
# COMPACT_ATOMS: atom_id res chain seq x y z
N MET A 1 -58.32 -6.51 -7.19
CA MET A 1 -57.07 -6.83 -6.50
C MET A 1 -56.09 -7.51 -7.45
N LYS A 2 -55.65 -6.82 -8.55
CA LYS A 2 -54.76 -7.34 -9.60
C LYS A 2 -53.53 -6.46 -9.90
N ILE A 3 -53.28 -5.44 -9.04
CA ILE A 3 -52.22 -4.45 -9.31
C ILE A 3 -50.88 -4.83 -8.64
N ASN A 4 -50.84 -5.75 -7.71
CA ASN A 4 -49.66 -5.98 -6.88
C ASN A 4 -48.56 -6.87 -7.50
N ILE A 5 -48.88 -7.69 -8.51
CA ILE A 5 -47.90 -8.62 -9.08
C ILE A 5 -46.91 -7.87 -10.00
N PHE A 6 -47.40 -6.91 -10.76
CA PHE A 6 -46.55 -6.13 -11.69
C PHE A 6 -45.56 -5.21 -10.96
N PHE A 7 -46.00 -4.58 -9.87
CA PHE A 7 -45.15 -3.76 -9.01
C PHE A 7 -44.09 -4.57 -8.25
N THR A 8 -44.47 -5.78 -7.78
CA THR A 8 -43.56 -6.67 -7.06
C THR A 8 -42.47 -7.21 -8.02
N THR A 9 -42.81 -7.49 -9.27
CA THR A 9 -41.85 -7.98 -10.27
C THR A 9 -40.86 -6.88 -10.67
N ILE A 10 -41.32 -5.62 -10.81
CA ILE A 10 -40.44 -4.48 -11.10
C ILE A 10 -39.48 -4.20 -9.91
N LEU A 11 -39.98 -4.30 -8.67
CA LEU A 11 -39.16 -4.10 -7.48
C LEU A 11 -38.09 -5.20 -7.33
N LEU A 12 -38.41 -6.46 -7.66
CA LEU A 12 -37.46 -7.56 -7.66
C LEU A 12 -36.42 -7.45 -8.79
N LEU A 13 -36.81 -6.92 -9.96
CA LEU A 13 -35.86 -6.66 -11.06
C LEU A 13 -34.91 -5.50 -10.74
N SER A 14 -35.39 -4.45 -10.07
CA SER A 14 -34.56 -3.30 -9.69
C SER A 14 -33.56 -3.65 -8.59
N CYS A 15 -33.86 -4.60 -7.71
CA CYS A 15 -32.94 -5.02 -6.65
C CYS A 15 -31.70 -5.76 -7.20
N ASN A 16 -31.79 -6.40 -8.36
CA ASN A 16 -30.64 -7.05 -8.99
C ASN A 16 -29.66 -6.08 -9.70
N ILE A 17 -30.09 -4.85 -10.00
CA ILE A 17 -29.23 -3.85 -10.66
C ILE A 17 -28.33 -3.14 -9.62
N LEU A 18 -28.66 -3.22 -8.33
CA LEU A 18 -27.90 -2.62 -7.23
C LEU A 18 -26.83 -3.54 -6.63
N LEU A 19 -26.65 -4.74 -7.13
CA LEU A 19 -25.45 -5.52 -6.88
C LEU A 19 -24.31 -4.81 -7.62
N SER A 20 -23.71 -3.85 -6.92
CA SER A 20 -22.44 -3.25 -7.32
C SER A 20 -21.51 -4.39 -7.73
N GLN A 21 -21.19 -4.45 -9.01
CA GLN A 21 -20.16 -5.37 -9.50
C GLN A 21 -18.87 -4.90 -8.86
N ILE A 22 -18.52 -5.48 -7.72
CA ILE A 22 -17.17 -5.36 -7.17
C ILE A 22 -16.28 -6.00 -8.23
N LYS A 23 -15.68 -5.15 -9.06
CA LYS A 23 -14.71 -5.58 -10.05
C LYS A 23 -13.57 -6.23 -9.27
N GLU A 24 -13.43 -7.54 -9.41
CA GLU A 24 -12.32 -8.22 -8.77
C GLU A 24 -11.01 -7.56 -9.20
N PRO A 25 -10.14 -7.20 -8.26
CA PRO A 25 -8.84 -6.66 -8.61
C PRO A 25 -8.08 -7.70 -9.44
N PRO A 26 -7.25 -7.27 -10.41
CA PRO A 26 -6.47 -8.21 -11.20
C PRO A 26 -5.60 -9.06 -10.27
N GLU A 27 -5.53 -10.36 -10.54
CA GLU A 27 -4.66 -11.27 -9.79
C GLU A 27 -3.23 -10.76 -9.83
N ARG A 28 -2.71 -10.41 -8.66
CA ARG A 28 -1.31 -10.04 -8.46
C ARG A 28 -0.64 -11.14 -7.66
N PHE A 29 0.07 -12.00 -8.32
CA PHE A 29 0.82 -13.07 -7.67
C PHE A 29 2.05 -12.53 -6.92
N ARG A 30 2.55 -11.34 -7.28
CA ARG A 30 3.73 -10.72 -6.67
C ARG A 30 3.57 -9.22 -6.56
N GLY A 31 4.19 -8.63 -5.55
CA GLY A 31 4.40 -7.19 -5.47
C GLY A 31 5.34 -6.71 -6.59
N GLN A 32 5.30 -5.42 -6.88
CA GLN A 32 6.30 -4.80 -7.76
C GLN A 32 7.50 -4.38 -6.91
N GLY A 33 8.70 -4.60 -7.41
CA GLY A 33 9.96 -4.28 -6.74
C GLY A 33 10.75 -5.53 -6.32
N PRO A 34 11.82 -5.39 -5.55
CA PRO A 34 12.34 -4.09 -5.10
C PRO A 34 12.87 -3.24 -6.26
N PHE A 35 12.89 -1.92 -6.07
CA PHE A 35 13.48 -0.97 -7.00
C PHE A 35 14.72 -0.36 -6.38
N ASP A 36 15.80 -0.18 -7.15
CA ASP A 36 17.01 0.51 -6.67
C ASP A 36 16.69 1.97 -6.32
N GLN A 37 15.80 2.58 -7.09
CA GLN A 37 15.24 3.89 -6.78
C GLN A 37 13.73 3.90 -7.08
N LEU A 38 12.96 4.44 -6.14
CA LEU A 38 11.54 4.75 -6.31
C LEU A 38 11.34 6.26 -6.09
N ILE A 39 10.64 6.92 -7.01
CA ILE A 39 10.29 8.33 -6.85
C ILE A 39 8.77 8.47 -6.87
N ILE A 40 8.23 9.08 -5.81
CA ILE A 40 6.81 9.43 -5.71
C ILE A 40 6.69 10.90 -6.10
N ARG A 41 5.96 11.19 -7.17
CA ARG A 41 5.92 12.50 -7.84
C ARG A 41 4.68 13.31 -7.48
N GLY A 42 4.88 14.51 -6.97
CA GLY A 42 3.84 15.55 -6.89
C GLY A 42 2.80 15.34 -5.80
N ALA A 43 3.08 14.53 -4.79
CA ALA A 43 2.15 14.24 -3.71
C ALA A 43 1.95 15.43 -2.75
N THR A 44 0.79 15.47 -2.09
CA THR A 44 0.60 16.27 -0.86
C THR A 44 1.07 15.44 0.33
N LEU A 45 2.10 15.87 1.03
CA LEU A 45 2.69 15.17 2.16
C LEU A 45 1.99 15.52 3.47
N ILE A 46 1.57 14.49 4.20
CA ILE A 46 1.16 14.54 5.61
C ILE A 46 2.18 13.70 6.39
N ASN A 47 3.16 14.35 7.00
CA ASN A 47 4.33 13.65 7.56
C ASN A 47 4.14 13.07 8.97
N GLY A 48 2.97 13.26 9.58
CA GLY A 48 2.63 12.70 10.89
C GLY A 48 3.21 13.44 12.09
N ASN A 49 3.89 14.58 11.91
CA ASN A 49 4.47 15.37 13.01
C ASN A 49 3.54 16.47 13.56
N GLY A 50 2.27 16.49 13.12
CA GLY A 50 1.29 17.50 13.51
C GLY A 50 1.35 18.80 12.70
N ALA A 51 2.28 18.93 11.75
CA ALA A 51 2.31 20.08 10.84
C ALA A 51 1.20 19.98 9.78
N PRO A 52 0.75 21.11 9.22
CA PRO A 52 -0.18 21.10 8.10
C PRO A 52 0.34 20.31 6.89
N PRO A 53 -0.54 19.75 6.06
CA PRO A 53 -0.13 19.14 4.80
C PRO A 53 0.73 20.09 3.96
N SER A 54 1.74 19.55 3.33
CA SER A 54 2.67 20.33 2.49
C SER A 54 2.83 19.69 1.11
N GLY A 55 3.03 20.50 0.09
CA GLY A 55 3.23 19.98 -1.27
C GLY A 55 2.95 21.01 -2.35
N PRO A 56 3.06 20.60 -3.61
CA PRO A 56 3.46 19.26 -4.07
C PRO A 56 4.92 18.92 -3.73
N VAL A 57 5.15 17.67 -3.31
CA VAL A 57 6.50 17.16 -3.03
C VAL A 57 6.84 15.98 -3.93
N ASP A 58 8.13 15.84 -4.25
CA ASP A 58 8.69 14.61 -4.78
C ASP A 58 9.48 13.92 -3.67
N VAL A 59 9.21 12.62 -3.47
CA VAL A 59 9.89 11.80 -2.46
C VAL A 59 10.73 10.73 -3.15
N VAL A 60 12.02 10.69 -2.82
CA VAL A 60 12.96 9.71 -3.38
C VAL A 60 13.29 8.68 -2.32
N VAL A 61 13.12 7.41 -2.68
CA VAL A 61 13.46 6.25 -1.85
C VAL A 61 14.57 5.47 -2.56
N GLU A 62 15.65 5.17 -1.85
CA GLU A 62 16.74 4.32 -2.32
C GLU A 62 17.11 3.33 -1.23
N ASN A 63 17.33 2.07 -1.60
CA ASN A 63 17.74 1.03 -0.66
C ASN A 63 16.86 0.98 0.61
N ASN A 64 15.54 1.03 0.49
CA ASN A 64 14.56 1.06 1.57
C ASN A 64 14.65 2.29 2.51
N LYS A 65 15.28 3.37 2.08
CA LYS A 65 15.38 4.62 2.85
C LYS A 65 14.85 5.80 2.05
N ILE A 66 14.10 6.67 2.71
CA ILE A 66 13.75 7.98 2.15
C ILE A 66 15.03 8.82 2.17
N VAL A 67 15.58 9.09 0.99
CA VAL A 67 16.83 9.86 0.86
C VAL A 67 16.57 11.33 0.56
N SER A 68 15.40 11.68 0.05
CA SER A 68 15.05 13.06 -0.24
C SER A 68 13.54 13.28 -0.20
N ILE A 69 13.12 14.38 0.39
CA ILE A 69 11.78 14.96 0.28
C ILE A 69 11.97 16.38 -0.23
N ARG A 70 11.49 16.67 -1.43
CA ARG A 70 11.72 17.98 -2.07
C ARG A 70 10.39 18.63 -2.41
N ASN A 71 10.17 19.85 -1.92
CA ASN A 71 9.09 20.70 -2.40
C ASN A 71 9.39 21.10 -3.85
N VAL A 72 8.49 20.81 -4.78
CA VAL A 72 8.68 21.03 -6.22
C VAL A 72 7.80 22.14 -6.77
N GLY A 73 6.93 22.71 -5.94
CA GLY A 73 6.03 23.77 -6.38
C GLY A 73 5.10 24.29 -5.31
N TYR A 74 4.00 24.85 -5.72
CA TYR A 74 2.92 25.32 -4.87
C TYR A 74 1.60 24.73 -5.34
N PRO A 75 0.64 24.49 -4.43
CA PRO A 75 -0.68 23.99 -4.78
C PRO A 75 -1.33 24.83 -5.88
N GLY A 76 -1.91 24.19 -6.90
CA GLY A 76 -2.60 24.87 -8.00
C GLY A 76 -1.69 25.50 -9.06
N LEU A 77 -0.38 25.48 -8.90
CA LEU A 77 0.57 25.98 -9.90
C LEU A 77 1.29 24.83 -10.63
N LYS A 78 1.63 25.08 -11.89
CA LYS A 78 2.42 24.13 -12.68
C LYS A 78 3.78 23.91 -12.04
N ILE A 79 4.12 22.64 -11.82
CA ILE A 79 5.43 22.23 -11.29
C ILE A 79 6.48 22.46 -12.39
N LYS A 80 7.64 23.03 -11.98
CA LYS A 80 8.78 23.22 -12.86
C LYS A 80 9.69 22.00 -12.80
N ASP A 81 10.01 21.42 -13.94
CA ASP A 81 10.82 20.20 -14.03
C ASP A 81 12.23 20.36 -13.46
N GLU A 82 12.79 21.58 -13.51
CA GLU A 82 14.12 21.89 -12.95
C GLU A 82 14.17 21.70 -11.42
N ARG A 83 13.02 21.74 -10.76
CA ARG A 83 12.92 21.53 -9.30
C ARG A 83 12.83 20.06 -8.93
N ARG A 84 12.56 19.18 -9.88
CA ARG A 84 12.33 17.77 -9.63
C ARG A 84 13.64 16.99 -9.48
N PRO A 85 13.70 15.99 -8.57
CA PRO A 85 14.81 15.04 -8.53
C PRO A 85 14.91 14.31 -9.86
N LYS A 86 16.12 14.14 -10.37
CA LYS A 86 16.37 13.32 -11.56
C LYS A 86 16.25 11.84 -11.22
N ALA A 87 15.54 11.09 -12.06
CA ALA A 87 15.48 9.65 -11.95
C ALA A 87 16.80 9.02 -12.44
N LYS A 88 17.26 7.99 -11.74
CA LYS A 88 18.33 7.12 -12.22
C LYS A 88 17.79 6.18 -13.31
N GLU A 89 18.70 5.61 -14.07
CA GLU A 89 18.33 4.54 -15.01
C GLU A 89 17.67 3.39 -14.25
N GLY A 90 16.53 2.88 -14.75
CA GLY A 90 15.76 1.82 -14.11
C GLY A 90 14.95 2.25 -12.88
N ALA A 91 14.89 3.54 -12.53
CA ALA A 91 14.07 4.04 -11.44
C ALA A 91 12.57 3.80 -11.72
N LYS A 92 11.84 3.42 -10.68
CA LYS A 92 10.37 3.40 -10.72
C LYS A 92 9.83 4.76 -10.31
N GLU A 93 8.98 5.31 -11.13
CA GLU A 93 8.26 6.55 -10.82
C GLU A 93 6.77 6.27 -10.61
N ILE A 94 6.18 6.89 -9.60
CA ILE A 94 4.74 6.86 -9.31
C ILE A 94 4.24 8.29 -9.40
N ASP A 95 3.31 8.55 -10.31
CA ASP A 95 2.58 9.81 -10.34
C ASP A 95 1.57 9.83 -9.19
N ALA A 96 1.77 10.74 -8.25
CA ALA A 96 0.92 10.96 -7.09
C ALA A 96 0.28 12.35 -7.09
N HIS A 97 0.13 12.96 -8.26
CA HIS A 97 -0.58 14.25 -8.41
C HIS A 97 -2.00 14.14 -7.86
N GLY A 98 -2.36 15.09 -6.99
CA GLY A 98 -3.67 15.11 -6.36
C GLY A 98 -3.87 14.04 -5.27
N MET A 99 -2.84 13.24 -4.98
CA MET A 99 -2.88 12.22 -3.92
C MET A 99 -2.18 12.71 -2.66
N TYR A 100 -2.53 12.08 -1.54
CA TYR A 100 -1.88 12.30 -0.26
C TYR A 100 -0.87 11.19 0.00
N LEU A 101 0.31 11.58 0.49
CA LEU A 101 1.35 10.66 0.94
C LEU A 101 1.47 10.75 2.46
N LEU A 102 1.29 9.62 3.13
CA LEU A 102 1.37 9.49 4.58
C LEU A 102 2.40 8.44 4.95
N PRO A 103 3.01 8.52 6.16
CA PRO A 103 3.67 7.35 6.76
C PRO A 103 2.69 6.18 6.88
N GLY A 104 3.20 4.96 6.75
CA GLY A 104 2.37 3.78 7.00
C GLY A 104 1.82 3.78 8.43
N PHE A 105 0.58 3.34 8.59
CA PHE A 105 -0.08 3.29 9.89
C PHE A 105 0.56 2.23 10.80
N ILE A 106 0.50 2.49 12.10
CA ILE A 106 0.97 1.58 13.15
C ILE A 106 -0.25 1.07 13.91
N ASP A 107 -0.50 -0.24 13.85
CA ASP A 107 -1.50 -0.89 14.69
C ASP A 107 -0.85 -1.26 16.04
N MET A 108 -1.27 -0.57 17.09
CA MET A 108 -0.71 -0.74 18.43
C MET A 108 -1.29 -1.93 19.19
N HIS A 109 -2.28 -2.63 18.64
CA HIS A 109 -2.92 -3.76 19.28
C HIS A 109 -3.47 -4.78 18.26
N GLY A 110 -2.58 -5.33 17.45
CA GLY A 110 -2.94 -6.36 16.47
C GLY A 110 -2.59 -7.76 16.98
N HIS A 111 -3.42 -8.74 16.71
CA HIS A 111 -3.16 -10.15 17.03
C HIS A 111 -2.97 -10.96 15.75
N ILE A 112 -1.81 -11.64 15.64
CA ILE A 112 -1.43 -12.37 14.43
C ILE A 112 -1.69 -13.87 14.55
N GLY A 113 -1.72 -14.39 15.77
CA GLY A 113 -1.55 -15.81 16.03
C GLY A 113 -2.76 -16.70 15.75
N GLU A 114 -3.64 -16.84 16.71
CA GLU A 114 -4.65 -17.91 16.74
C GLU A 114 -5.77 -17.73 15.72
N THR A 115 -6.15 -16.48 15.43
CA THR A 115 -7.27 -16.16 14.53
C THR A 115 -6.98 -16.49 13.07
N THR A 116 -5.72 -16.65 12.71
CA THR A 116 -5.28 -16.84 11.31
C THR A 116 -5.29 -18.30 10.87
N LYS A 117 -5.49 -19.25 11.75
CA LYS A 117 -5.41 -20.71 11.47
C LYS A 117 -4.17 -21.07 10.64
N GLY A 118 -3.02 -20.48 10.99
CA GLY A 118 -1.75 -20.70 10.28
C GLY A 118 -1.55 -19.85 9.00
N ARG A 119 -2.45 -18.96 8.66
CA ARG A 119 -2.34 -18.10 7.46
C ARG A 119 -1.90 -16.67 7.79
N ALA A 120 -0.81 -16.53 8.53
CA ALA A 120 -0.27 -15.22 8.91
C ALA A 120 0.06 -14.33 7.70
N ASP A 121 0.53 -14.92 6.58
CA ASP A 121 0.81 -14.23 5.33
C ASP A 121 -0.42 -13.50 4.75
N TYR A 122 -1.58 -14.12 4.83
CA TYR A 122 -2.84 -13.50 4.40
C TYR A 122 -3.19 -12.27 5.25
N VAL A 123 -3.04 -12.37 6.56
CA VAL A 123 -3.31 -11.26 7.48
C VAL A 123 -2.34 -10.09 7.25
N TYR A 124 -1.06 -10.38 7.05
CA TYR A 124 -0.07 -9.34 6.71
C TYR A 124 -0.43 -8.61 5.41
N LYS A 125 -0.89 -9.33 4.39
CA LYS A 125 -1.35 -8.72 3.13
C LYS A 125 -2.60 -7.85 3.33
N LEU A 126 -3.53 -8.27 4.19
CA LEU A 126 -4.71 -7.46 4.52
C LEU A 126 -4.31 -6.16 5.23
N TRP A 127 -3.43 -6.21 6.22
CA TRP A 127 -2.93 -5.02 6.89
C TRP A 127 -2.23 -4.08 5.92
N MET A 128 -1.35 -4.60 5.08
CA MET A 128 -0.68 -3.80 4.03
C MET A 128 -1.69 -3.16 3.08
N ALA A 129 -2.74 -3.87 2.68
CA ALA A 129 -3.79 -3.33 1.81
C ALA A 129 -4.57 -2.17 2.46
N HIS A 130 -4.59 -2.10 3.79
CA HIS A 130 -5.19 -1.02 4.56
C HIS A 130 -4.17 0.05 5.00
N GLY A 131 -2.93 -0.02 4.49
CA GLY A 131 -1.87 0.95 4.81
C GLY A 131 -1.21 0.75 6.17
N ILE A 132 -1.48 -0.37 6.86
CA ILE A 132 -0.84 -0.72 8.13
C ILE A 132 0.48 -1.41 7.82
N THR A 133 1.59 -0.77 8.18
CA THR A 133 2.95 -1.24 7.87
C THR A 133 3.71 -1.72 9.11
N THR A 134 3.20 -1.42 10.29
CA THR A 134 3.80 -1.79 11.57
C THR A 134 2.73 -2.26 12.53
N ILE A 135 3.00 -3.31 13.27
CA ILE A 135 2.05 -3.92 14.20
C ILE A 135 2.77 -4.18 15.51
N ARG A 136 2.09 -3.83 16.61
CA ARG A 136 2.43 -4.30 17.95
C ARG A 136 1.47 -5.41 18.33
N ASP A 137 1.97 -6.64 18.47
CA ASP A 137 1.20 -7.75 19.00
C ASP A 137 1.48 -7.89 20.52
N PRO A 138 0.55 -7.47 21.39
CA PRO A 138 0.76 -7.47 22.84
C PRO A 138 0.64 -8.85 23.45
N SER A 139 -0.01 -9.80 22.76
CA SER A 139 -0.23 -11.16 23.28
C SER A 139 -0.42 -12.13 22.12
N CYS A 140 0.67 -12.57 21.53
CA CYS A 140 0.61 -13.59 20.50
C CYS A 140 0.38 -14.96 21.12
N GLY A 141 -0.76 -15.61 20.80
CA GLY A 141 -1.08 -16.96 21.27
C GLY A 141 -0.03 -18.01 20.91
N ASN A 142 0.73 -17.79 19.85
CA ASN A 142 1.83 -18.67 19.42
C ASN A 142 3.17 -18.38 20.13
N GLY A 143 3.21 -17.36 20.99
CA GLY A 143 4.38 -16.98 21.78
C GLY A 143 5.44 -16.17 21.03
N LEU A 144 6.35 -15.56 21.80
CA LEU A 144 7.38 -14.65 21.30
C LEU A 144 8.31 -15.29 20.25
N LYS A 145 8.69 -16.54 20.43
CA LYS A 145 9.58 -17.26 19.51
C LYS A 145 8.97 -17.33 18.10
N TRP A 146 7.67 -17.57 18.01
CA TRP A 146 6.96 -17.61 16.76
C TRP A 146 6.92 -16.22 16.09
N VAL A 147 6.65 -15.15 16.85
CA VAL A 147 6.63 -13.76 16.33
C VAL A 147 8.02 -13.38 15.79
N LEU A 148 9.08 -13.67 16.52
CA LEU A 148 10.45 -13.40 16.07
C LEU A 148 10.78 -14.16 14.78
N LYS A 149 10.35 -15.41 14.69
CA LYS A 149 10.51 -16.20 13.46
C LYS A 149 9.74 -15.57 12.29
N GLN A 150 8.51 -15.11 12.49
CA GLN A 150 7.75 -14.41 11.45
C GLN A 150 8.50 -13.16 10.95
N LYS A 151 9.07 -12.37 11.85
CA LYS A 151 9.89 -11.21 11.49
C LYS A 151 11.10 -11.59 10.64
N GLU A 152 11.82 -12.63 11.01
CA GLU A 152 12.99 -13.13 10.27
C GLU A 152 12.62 -13.69 8.90
N ASP A 153 11.54 -14.50 8.83
CA ASP A 153 11.08 -15.11 7.58
C ASP A 153 10.65 -14.01 6.57
N ARG A 154 9.95 -12.96 7.03
CA ARG A 154 9.59 -11.83 6.16
C ARG A 154 10.80 -11.07 5.65
N ALA A 155 11.80 -10.84 6.48
CA ALA A 155 13.05 -10.22 6.04
C ALA A 155 13.80 -11.09 5.01
N ARG A 156 13.77 -12.41 5.18
CA ARG A 156 14.39 -13.37 4.22
C ARG A 156 13.62 -13.49 2.92
N ASP A 157 12.30 -13.54 2.96
CA ASP A 157 11.44 -13.59 1.77
C ASP A 157 11.70 -12.36 0.89
N LEU A 158 11.82 -11.19 1.50
CA LEU A 158 12.17 -9.97 0.79
C LEU A 158 13.57 -10.09 0.13
N LEU A 159 14.57 -10.59 0.86
CA LEU A 159 15.92 -10.81 0.34
C LEU A 159 15.97 -11.88 -0.76
N PHE A 160 15.18 -12.96 -0.60
CA PHE A 160 15.14 -14.06 -1.57
C PHE A 160 14.50 -13.64 -2.90
N GLU A 161 13.47 -12.81 -2.86
CA GLU A 161 12.87 -12.21 -4.06
C GLU A 161 13.86 -11.29 -4.78
N ILE A 162 14.64 -10.50 -4.02
CA ILE A 162 15.72 -9.66 -4.56
C ILE A 162 16.78 -10.51 -5.28
N MET A 163 17.19 -11.62 -4.69
CA MET A 163 18.23 -12.49 -5.26
C MET A 163 17.75 -13.29 -6.47
N LYS A 164 16.48 -13.72 -6.51
CA LYS A 164 15.91 -14.41 -7.67
C LYS A 164 15.87 -13.52 -8.91
N ASN A 165 15.52 -12.25 -8.76
CA ASN A 165 15.45 -11.32 -9.87
C ASN A 165 16.83 -10.99 -10.46
N LYS A 166 17.93 -11.05 -9.68
CA LYS A 166 19.29 -10.90 -10.20
C LYS A 166 19.78 -12.10 -11.03
N LYS A 167 19.29 -13.30 -10.78
CA LYS A 167 19.70 -14.52 -11.52
C LYS A 167 18.97 -14.71 -12.86
N SER A 168 17.88 -14.01 -13.11
CA SER A 168 17.15 -14.07 -14.39
C SER A 168 17.58 -13.01 -15.42
N GLN A 169 18.61 -12.22 -15.11
CA GLN A 169 19.17 -11.18 -15.98
C GLN A 169 20.62 -11.46 -16.43
N ILE A 170 21.09 -12.72 -16.30
CA ILE A 170 22.38 -13.17 -16.84
C ILE A 170 22.14 -14.21 -17.93
#